data_a193ccacb6bc101bb2efed2c68eebfe9
#
_entry.id   a193ccacb6bc101bb2efed2c68eebfe9
#
_cell.length_a   1.000
_cell.length_b   1.000
_cell.length_c   1.000
_cell.angle_alpha   90.00
_cell.angle_beta   90.00
_cell.angle_gamma   90.00
#
_symmetry.space_group_name_H-M   'P 1'
#
loop_
_entity.id
_entity.type
_entity.pdbx_description
1 polymer ?
#
loop_
_entity_poly.entity_id
_entity_poly.type
_entity_poly.pdbx_seq_one_letter_code
_entity_poly.pdbx_strand_id
1 'polypeptide(L)'
;MGTNCCGNSYNMIGEEFVKKVLRDESLKLKNYDYIRLLNSIADIRVQQEIFKVHIDEYLIPSYYKENANSEFQLYVKSIFDYIMSQLKEKNNMYIVLMYFYVFINHENEKVDENLFSIFRYIAQILTVEDLKFWLTKYITFCTKGITFTIWQKCNDTSISQTLDELNTNVYSEQNIKKLVSHLLRNVEKEGEKSVVKLEQFQEMCKNYDLSSYEGLSSAINSVI
;
A
#
# COMPACT_ATOMS: atom_id res chain seq x y z
N MET A 1 8.08 34.97 -15.74
CA MET A 1 6.82 34.42 -15.20
C MET A 1 6.24 33.50 -16.25
N GLY A 2 6.42 32.22 -16.16
CA GLY A 2 6.03 31.22 -17.18
C GLY A 2 5.76 29.87 -16.52
N THR A 3 4.51 29.64 -16.27
CA THR A 3 3.69 28.46 -16.55
C THR A 3 4.12 27.10 -15.93
N ASN A 4 3.75 26.91 -14.69
CA ASN A 4 3.60 25.57 -14.08
C ASN A 4 2.23 24.91 -14.36
N CYS A 5 1.47 25.37 -15.35
CA CYS A 5 0.13 24.84 -15.61
C CYS A 5 0.11 23.50 -16.37
N CYS A 6 1.16 23.16 -17.10
CA CYS A 6 1.16 21.90 -17.88
C CYS A 6 1.54 20.65 -17.08
N GLY A 7 2.38 20.80 -16.05
CA GLY A 7 2.81 19.66 -15.23
C GLY A 7 1.67 18.99 -14.46
N ASN A 8 0.71 19.76 -13.95
CA ASN A 8 -0.43 19.21 -13.19
C ASN A 8 -1.39 18.38 -14.05
N SER A 9 -1.55 18.70 -15.32
CA SER A 9 -2.48 18.00 -16.21
C SER A 9 -1.95 16.61 -16.62
N TYR A 10 -0.66 16.45 -16.82
CA TYR A 10 -0.07 15.15 -17.15
C TYR A 10 -0.08 14.18 -15.95
N ASN A 11 0.25 14.65 -14.76
CA ASN A 11 0.18 13.83 -13.54
C ASN A 11 -1.23 13.26 -13.29
N MET A 12 -2.27 14.02 -13.61
CA MET A 12 -3.67 13.58 -13.51
C MET A 12 -3.98 12.36 -14.40
N ILE A 13 -3.43 12.31 -15.63
CA ILE A 13 -3.69 11.20 -16.55
C ILE A 13 -3.10 9.89 -16.01
N GLY A 14 -1.84 9.92 -15.57
CA GLY A 14 -1.19 8.75 -14.97
C GLY A 14 -1.86 8.27 -13.70
N GLU A 15 -2.22 9.20 -12.81
CA GLU A 15 -2.93 8.89 -11.56
C GLU A 15 -4.32 8.28 -11.84
N GLU A 16 -5.09 8.83 -12.77
CA GLU A 16 -6.39 8.29 -13.15
C GLU A 16 -6.27 6.91 -13.81
N PHE A 17 -5.20 6.65 -14.55
CA PHE A 17 -4.96 5.32 -15.08
C PHE A 17 -4.66 4.31 -13.98
N VAL A 18 -3.81 4.64 -12.99
CA VAL A 18 -3.57 3.79 -11.82
C VAL A 18 -4.88 3.52 -11.08
N LYS A 19 -5.70 4.55 -10.83
CA LYS A 19 -7.01 4.41 -10.18
C LYS A 19 -7.93 3.47 -10.96
N LYS A 20 -7.96 3.53 -12.30
CA LYS A 20 -8.75 2.58 -13.11
C LYS A 20 -8.29 1.14 -12.94
N VAL A 21 -6.97 0.89 -12.95
CA VAL A 21 -6.42 -0.44 -12.68
C VAL A 21 -6.82 -0.94 -11.30
N LEU A 22 -6.72 -0.07 -10.26
CA LEU A 22 -7.01 -0.44 -8.88
C LEU A 22 -8.50 -0.57 -8.57
N ARG A 23 -9.37 0.01 -9.40
CA ARG A 23 -10.84 -0.19 -9.31
C ARG A 23 -11.31 -1.50 -9.94
N ASP A 24 -10.43 -2.25 -10.60
CA ASP A 24 -10.79 -3.57 -11.12
C ASP A 24 -11.27 -4.45 -9.96
N GLU A 25 -12.46 -5.04 -10.12
CA GLU A 25 -13.09 -5.87 -9.08
C GLU A 25 -12.22 -7.07 -8.67
N SER A 26 -11.30 -7.50 -9.55
CA SER A 26 -10.34 -8.58 -9.24
C SER A 26 -9.32 -8.22 -8.17
N LEU A 27 -9.09 -6.93 -7.94
CA LEU A 27 -8.19 -6.45 -6.88
C LEU A 27 -8.89 -6.24 -5.53
N LYS A 28 -10.22 -6.28 -5.49
CA LYS A 28 -10.97 -6.07 -4.25
C LYS A 28 -10.96 -7.32 -3.39
N LEU A 29 -10.06 -7.34 -2.42
CA LEU A 29 -9.97 -8.40 -1.43
C LEU A 29 -11.08 -8.26 -0.39
N LYS A 30 -11.69 -9.38 0.01
CA LYS A 30 -12.69 -9.38 1.07
C LYS A 30 -12.01 -9.19 2.43
N ASN A 31 -12.45 -8.20 3.18
CA ASN A 31 -11.92 -7.90 4.51
C ASN A 31 -11.97 -9.12 5.45
N TYR A 32 -13.03 -9.93 5.39
CA TYR A 32 -13.15 -11.16 6.19
C TYR A 32 -12.02 -12.16 5.92
N ASP A 33 -11.68 -12.40 4.66
CA ASP A 33 -10.63 -13.35 4.28
C ASP A 33 -9.25 -12.83 4.68
N TYR A 34 -9.05 -11.52 4.60
CA TYR A 34 -7.82 -10.87 5.05
C TYR A 34 -7.62 -10.98 6.57
N ILE A 35 -8.65 -10.67 7.37
CA ILE A 35 -8.59 -10.80 8.83
C ILE A 35 -8.37 -12.26 9.24
N ARG A 36 -9.02 -13.21 8.56
CA ARG A 36 -8.79 -14.64 8.78
C ARG A 36 -7.34 -15.03 8.54
N LEU A 37 -6.74 -14.53 7.46
CA LEU A 37 -5.33 -14.77 7.16
C LEU A 37 -4.42 -14.11 8.20
N LEU A 38 -4.67 -12.86 8.59
CA LEU A 38 -3.93 -12.16 9.63
C LEU A 38 -3.94 -12.93 10.95
N ASN A 39 -5.10 -13.43 11.37
CA ASN A 39 -5.24 -14.25 12.59
C ASN A 39 -4.52 -15.59 12.48
N SER A 40 -4.52 -16.23 11.30
CA SER A 40 -3.83 -17.50 11.08
C SER A 40 -2.31 -17.38 11.20
N ILE A 41 -1.74 -16.22 10.86
CA ILE A 41 -0.31 -15.95 10.98
C ILE A 41 0.10 -15.64 12.41
N ALA A 42 -0.82 -15.05 13.20
CA ALA A 42 -0.58 -14.82 14.63
C ALA A 42 -0.35 -16.12 15.40
N ASP A 43 -0.81 -17.28 14.89
CA ASP A 43 -0.41 -18.59 15.38
C ASP A 43 1.00 -18.95 14.84
N ILE A 44 2.00 -18.88 15.72
CA ILE A 44 3.45 -19.04 15.48
C ILE A 44 3.83 -20.32 14.67
N ARG A 45 2.86 -21.19 14.38
CA ARG A 45 3.07 -22.50 13.72
C ARG A 45 2.87 -22.47 12.20
N VAL A 46 2.44 -21.35 11.64
CA VAL A 46 2.17 -21.28 10.18
C VAL A 46 3.49 -21.25 9.42
N GLN A 47 3.77 -22.31 8.67
CA GLN A 47 4.91 -22.40 7.78
C GLN A 47 4.66 -21.57 6.52
N GLN A 48 5.73 -21.11 5.88
CA GLN A 48 5.66 -20.25 4.69
C GLN A 48 4.87 -20.88 3.53
N GLU A 49 4.94 -22.21 3.38
CA GLU A 49 4.19 -22.97 2.38
C GLU A 49 2.68 -22.92 2.66
N ILE A 50 2.28 -23.07 3.92
CA ILE A 50 0.87 -23.00 4.34
C ILE A 50 0.33 -21.58 4.13
N PHE A 51 1.13 -20.56 4.43
CA PHE A 51 0.77 -19.18 4.17
C PHE A 51 0.54 -18.91 2.67
N LYS A 52 1.40 -19.45 1.79
CA LYS A 52 1.21 -19.37 0.34
C LYS A 52 -0.12 -19.99 -0.11
N VAL A 53 -0.40 -21.20 0.37
CA VAL A 53 -1.67 -21.89 0.08
C VAL A 53 -2.86 -21.04 0.56
N HIS A 54 -2.78 -20.46 1.75
CA HIS A 54 -3.86 -19.62 2.29
C HIS A 54 -4.04 -18.32 1.49
N ILE A 55 -2.95 -17.70 0.99
CA ILE A 55 -3.07 -16.55 0.08
C ILE A 55 -3.76 -16.98 -1.21
N ASP A 56 -3.33 -18.08 -1.82
CA ASP A 56 -3.90 -18.57 -3.07
C ASP A 56 -5.36 -18.99 -2.94
N GLU A 57 -5.78 -19.51 -1.77
CA GLU A 57 -7.13 -19.96 -1.53
C GLU A 57 -8.08 -18.83 -1.09
N TYR A 58 -7.60 -17.88 -0.28
CA TYR A 58 -8.46 -16.90 0.40
C TYR A 58 -8.31 -15.47 -0.10
N LEU A 59 -7.10 -15.06 -0.51
CA LEU A 59 -6.85 -13.68 -0.92
C LEU A 59 -6.80 -13.49 -2.43
N ILE A 60 -6.27 -14.47 -3.17
CA ILE A 60 -6.30 -14.41 -4.64
C ILE A 60 -7.61 -15.08 -5.05
N PRO A 61 -8.68 -14.32 -5.30
CA PRO A 61 -9.97 -14.93 -5.56
C PRO A 61 -9.87 -15.88 -6.75
N SER A 62 -10.69 -16.92 -6.74
CA SER A 62 -11.01 -17.74 -7.91
C SER A 62 -11.34 -16.91 -9.16
N TYR A 63 -11.79 -15.67 -8.94
CA TYR A 63 -11.97 -14.61 -9.94
C TYR A 63 -10.72 -14.40 -10.83
N TYR A 64 -9.53 -14.49 -10.29
CA TYR A 64 -8.28 -14.41 -11.06
C TYR A 64 -8.14 -15.58 -12.05
N LYS A 65 -8.72 -16.73 -11.69
CA LYS A 65 -8.78 -17.94 -12.54
C LYS A 65 -9.93 -17.87 -13.53
N GLU A 66 -11.01 -17.14 -13.21
CA GLU A 66 -12.26 -17.12 -13.97
C GLU A 66 -12.38 -15.96 -14.96
N ASN A 67 -11.75 -14.81 -14.71
CA ASN A 67 -11.85 -13.59 -15.54
C ASN A 67 -10.59 -13.30 -16.35
N ALA A 68 -10.15 -14.25 -17.15
CA ALA A 68 -8.97 -14.16 -18.03
C ALA A 68 -9.02 -13.04 -19.10
N ASN A 69 -10.06 -12.21 -19.15
CA ASN A 69 -10.31 -11.22 -20.20
C ASN A 69 -10.43 -9.77 -19.70
N SER A 70 -10.04 -9.46 -18.45
CA SER A 70 -10.00 -8.07 -18.02
C SER A 70 -8.88 -7.31 -18.73
N GLU A 71 -9.18 -6.12 -19.25
CA GLU A 71 -8.21 -5.19 -19.82
C GLU A 71 -7.03 -4.93 -18.86
N PHE A 72 -7.28 -4.99 -17.57
CA PHE A 72 -6.29 -4.71 -16.51
C PHE A 72 -5.62 -5.95 -15.92
N GLN A 73 -5.99 -7.15 -16.35
CA GLN A 73 -5.50 -8.42 -15.80
C GLN A 73 -3.96 -8.50 -15.77
N LEU A 74 -3.29 -8.00 -16.81
CA LEU A 74 -1.83 -8.02 -16.87
C LEU A 74 -1.21 -7.16 -15.75
N TYR A 75 -1.79 -6.00 -15.47
CA TYR A 75 -1.33 -5.10 -14.40
C TYR A 75 -1.60 -5.69 -13.03
N VAL A 76 -2.82 -6.20 -12.81
CA VAL A 76 -3.22 -6.88 -11.58
C VAL A 76 -2.29 -8.04 -11.25
N LYS A 77 -2.03 -8.90 -12.24
CA LYS A 77 -1.08 -9.99 -12.10
C LYS A 77 0.31 -9.50 -11.69
N SER A 78 0.81 -8.48 -12.34
CA SER A 78 2.14 -7.96 -12.06
C SER A 78 2.26 -7.40 -10.64
N ILE A 79 1.20 -6.75 -10.15
CA ILE A 79 1.14 -6.25 -8.77
C ILE A 79 1.18 -7.42 -7.78
N PHE A 80 0.37 -8.46 -8.00
CA PHE A 80 0.38 -9.64 -7.13
C PHE A 80 1.71 -10.39 -7.19
N ASP A 81 2.29 -10.60 -8.37
CA ASP A 81 3.60 -11.22 -8.53
C ASP A 81 4.69 -10.44 -7.77
N TYR A 82 4.63 -9.11 -7.81
CA TYR A 82 5.54 -8.26 -7.04
C TYR A 82 5.35 -8.46 -5.54
N ILE A 83 4.12 -8.43 -5.02
CA ILE A 83 3.83 -8.65 -3.61
C ILE A 83 4.34 -10.03 -3.18
N MET A 84 4.00 -11.08 -3.93
CA MET A 84 4.40 -12.46 -3.63
C MET A 84 5.91 -12.67 -3.71
N SER A 85 6.61 -11.89 -4.52
CA SER A 85 8.08 -11.93 -4.58
C SER A 85 8.75 -11.53 -3.26
N GLN A 86 8.05 -10.82 -2.38
CA GLN A 86 8.53 -10.42 -1.06
C GLN A 86 8.55 -11.58 -0.05
N LEU A 87 7.89 -12.71 -0.36
CA LEU A 87 7.91 -13.92 0.50
C LEU A 87 9.25 -14.69 0.52
N LYS A 88 10.28 -14.21 -0.14
CA LYS A 88 11.58 -14.91 -0.23
C LYS A 88 12.28 -15.11 1.11
N GLU A 89 11.94 -14.32 2.13
CA GLU A 89 12.50 -14.39 3.48
C GLU A 89 11.45 -14.89 4.49
N LYS A 90 11.84 -15.75 5.44
CA LYS A 90 10.93 -16.39 6.40
C LYS A 90 10.05 -15.42 7.22
N ASN A 91 10.49 -14.18 7.39
CA ASN A 91 9.79 -13.17 8.22
C ASN A 91 8.91 -12.22 7.40
N ASN A 92 8.77 -12.44 6.08
CA ASN A 92 8.11 -11.46 5.21
C ASN A 92 6.59 -11.66 5.05
N MET A 93 5.98 -12.62 5.76
CA MET A 93 4.53 -12.84 5.69
C MET A 93 3.72 -11.58 6.07
N TYR A 94 4.11 -10.91 7.13
CA TYR A 94 3.45 -9.66 7.54
C TYR A 94 3.68 -8.51 6.55
N ILE A 95 4.85 -8.47 5.89
CA ILE A 95 5.13 -7.48 4.84
C ILE A 95 4.21 -7.70 3.65
N VAL A 96 4.01 -8.95 3.25
CA VAL A 96 3.05 -9.31 2.20
C VAL A 96 1.64 -8.89 2.59
N LEU A 97 1.22 -9.15 3.82
CA LEU A 97 -0.09 -8.71 4.31
C LEU A 97 -0.21 -7.18 4.35
N MET A 98 0.85 -6.49 4.76
CA MET A 98 0.90 -5.02 4.75
C MET A 98 0.67 -4.48 3.33
N TYR A 99 1.25 -5.13 2.31
CA TYR A 99 1.06 -4.70 0.93
C TYR A 99 -0.32 -5.05 0.38
N PHE A 100 -0.90 -6.18 0.78
CA PHE A 100 -2.27 -6.50 0.41
C PHE A 100 -3.31 -5.58 1.06
N TYR A 101 -2.96 -4.89 2.14
CA TYR A 101 -3.89 -4.06 2.89
C TYR A 101 -4.56 -2.97 2.04
N VAL A 102 -3.84 -2.36 1.10
CA VAL A 102 -4.36 -1.30 0.21
C VAL A 102 -5.46 -1.79 -0.76
N PHE A 103 -5.57 -3.10 -0.95
CA PHE A 103 -6.57 -3.71 -1.85
C PHE A 103 -7.80 -4.23 -1.12
N ILE A 104 -7.87 -4.06 0.19
CA ILE A 104 -9.02 -4.52 0.97
C ILE A 104 -10.17 -3.53 0.79
N ASN A 105 -11.37 -4.06 0.53
CA ASN A 105 -12.58 -3.26 0.57
C ASN A 105 -12.91 -2.95 2.04
N HIS A 106 -12.54 -1.76 2.47
CA HIS A 106 -12.75 -1.28 3.83
C HIS A 106 -14.18 -0.75 3.98
N GLU A 107 -15.14 -1.65 4.23
CA GLU A 107 -16.53 -1.28 4.51
C GLU A 107 -16.76 -0.78 5.96
N ASN A 108 -15.74 -0.84 6.84
CA ASN A 108 -15.89 -0.64 8.28
C ASN A 108 -14.87 0.31 8.91
N GLU A 109 -15.33 0.95 9.99
CA GLU A 109 -14.66 1.98 10.81
C GLU A 109 -13.33 1.57 11.49
N LYS A 110 -12.82 0.33 11.31
CA LYS A 110 -11.64 -0.20 11.99
C LYS A 110 -10.38 -0.25 11.14
N VAL A 111 -10.33 0.53 10.09
CA VAL A 111 -9.21 0.54 9.13
C VAL A 111 -7.87 0.77 9.84
N ASP A 112 -7.81 1.78 10.69
CA ASP A 112 -6.59 2.17 11.38
C ASP A 112 -6.12 1.12 12.40
N GLU A 113 -7.05 0.43 13.07
CA GLU A 113 -6.73 -0.65 14.01
C GLU A 113 -6.05 -1.83 13.31
N ASN A 114 -6.54 -2.20 12.13
CA ASN A 114 -5.97 -3.30 11.36
C ASN A 114 -4.56 -2.96 10.86
N LEU A 115 -4.36 -1.76 10.30
CA LEU A 115 -3.05 -1.32 9.83
C LEU A 115 -2.04 -1.20 11.00
N PHE A 116 -2.47 -0.64 12.12
CA PHE A 116 -1.66 -0.59 13.35
C PHE A 116 -1.27 -1.98 13.84
N SER A 117 -2.20 -2.93 13.83
CA SER A 117 -1.97 -4.31 14.23
C SER A 117 -0.91 -4.97 13.36
N ILE A 118 -0.93 -4.75 12.04
CA ILE A 118 0.09 -5.26 11.12
C ILE A 118 1.47 -4.72 11.48
N PHE A 119 1.63 -3.41 11.66
CA PHE A 119 2.91 -2.81 12.05
C PHE A 119 3.42 -3.35 13.38
N ARG A 120 2.51 -3.53 14.34
CA ARG A 120 2.83 -4.09 15.65
C ARG A 120 3.27 -5.55 15.56
N TYR A 121 2.66 -6.37 14.71
CA TYR A 121 3.09 -7.76 14.48
C TYR A 121 4.49 -7.82 13.84
N ILE A 122 4.79 -6.93 12.90
CA ILE A 122 6.10 -6.88 12.24
C ILE A 122 7.20 -6.49 13.25
N ALA A 123 6.95 -5.48 14.06
CA ALA A 123 7.94 -4.89 14.98
C ALA A 123 7.97 -5.54 16.37
N GLN A 124 6.99 -6.39 16.75
CA GLN A 124 6.74 -6.93 18.09
C GLN A 124 6.44 -5.84 19.12
N ILE A 125 7.34 -4.87 19.30
CA ILE A 125 7.13 -3.62 20.05
C ILE A 125 7.29 -2.49 19.05
N LEU A 126 6.19 -1.80 18.73
CA LEU A 126 6.20 -0.73 17.74
C LEU A 126 6.70 0.56 18.38
N THR A 127 7.97 0.90 18.13
CA THR A 127 8.54 2.21 18.49
C THR A 127 8.22 3.26 17.43
N VAL A 128 8.47 4.53 17.74
CA VAL A 128 8.35 5.62 16.76
C VAL A 128 9.28 5.41 15.56
N GLU A 129 10.49 4.92 15.80
CA GLU A 129 11.46 4.59 14.76
C GLU A 129 10.97 3.45 13.86
N ASP A 130 10.42 2.37 14.44
CA ASP A 130 9.83 1.26 13.71
C ASP A 130 8.63 1.71 12.89
N LEU A 131 7.74 2.51 13.48
CA LEU A 131 6.58 3.05 12.77
C LEU A 131 7.02 3.90 11.57
N LYS A 132 8.02 4.77 11.75
CA LYS A 132 8.60 5.59 10.66
C LYS A 132 9.11 4.72 9.51
N PHE A 133 9.86 3.67 9.84
CA PHE A 133 10.40 2.74 8.87
C PHE A 133 9.29 2.00 8.10
N TRP A 134 8.35 1.37 8.82
CA TRP A 134 7.31 0.56 8.20
C TRP A 134 6.28 1.39 7.45
N LEU A 135 5.92 2.56 7.97
CA LEU A 135 5.03 3.50 7.28
C LEU A 135 5.65 4.01 5.99
N THR A 136 6.97 4.32 6.00
CA THR A 136 7.69 4.67 4.77
C THR A 136 7.64 3.54 3.74
N LYS A 137 7.88 2.30 4.16
CA LYS A 137 7.83 1.12 3.28
C LYS A 137 6.43 0.92 2.69
N TYR A 138 5.41 1.01 3.54
CA TYR A 138 4.01 0.86 3.14
C TYR A 138 3.61 1.93 2.11
N ILE A 139 3.81 3.20 2.42
CA ILE A 139 3.46 4.31 1.51
C ILE A 139 4.24 4.19 0.20
N THR A 140 5.54 3.88 0.25
CA THR A 140 6.36 3.70 -0.95
C THR A 140 5.80 2.59 -1.85
N PHE A 141 5.41 1.46 -1.27
CA PHE A 141 4.80 0.38 -2.06
C PHE A 141 3.45 0.80 -2.63
N CYS A 142 2.55 1.30 -1.79
CA CYS A 142 1.17 1.63 -2.19
C CYS A 142 1.07 2.74 -3.24
N THR A 143 2.10 3.56 -3.37
CA THR A 143 2.15 4.65 -4.36
C THR A 143 3.17 4.34 -5.46
N LYS A 144 4.44 4.53 -5.19
CA LYS A 144 5.53 4.33 -6.16
C LYS A 144 5.63 2.90 -6.68
N GLY A 145 5.54 1.91 -5.78
CA GLY A 145 5.66 0.49 -6.14
C GLY A 145 4.58 0.02 -7.09
N ILE A 146 3.32 0.34 -6.78
CA ILE A 146 2.16 0.01 -7.64
C ILE A 146 2.30 0.72 -8.99
N THR A 147 2.54 2.03 -8.98
CA THR A 147 2.67 2.84 -10.21
C THR A 147 3.81 2.34 -11.09
N PHE A 148 4.96 1.98 -10.50
CA PHE A 148 6.10 1.42 -11.23
C PHE A 148 5.77 0.05 -11.83
N THR A 149 5.08 -0.81 -11.10
CA THR A 149 4.67 -2.13 -11.59
C THR A 149 3.72 -2.03 -12.78
N ILE A 150 2.79 -1.07 -12.73
CA ILE A 150 1.89 -0.76 -13.84
C ILE A 150 2.69 -0.19 -15.03
N TRP A 151 3.58 0.76 -14.78
CA TRP A 151 4.45 1.35 -15.80
C TRP A 151 5.24 0.33 -16.59
N GLN A 152 5.84 -0.67 -15.91
CA GLN A 152 6.63 -1.74 -16.56
C GLN A 152 5.83 -2.56 -17.57
N LYS A 153 4.52 -2.59 -17.48
CA LYS A 153 3.60 -3.35 -18.36
C LYS A 153 2.81 -2.46 -19.31
N CYS A 154 2.95 -1.14 -19.18
CA CYS A 154 2.22 -0.19 -20.02
C CYS A 154 2.87 -0.09 -21.39
N ASN A 155 2.12 -0.43 -22.45
CA ASN A 155 2.55 -0.32 -23.84
C ASN A 155 2.16 1.01 -24.47
N ASP A 156 1.28 1.80 -23.85
CA ASP A 156 0.90 3.13 -24.30
C ASP A 156 1.98 4.14 -23.90
N THR A 157 2.64 4.72 -24.87
CA THR A 157 3.76 5.66 -24.67
C THR A 157 3.33 6.91 -23.89
N SER A 158 2.11 7.41 -24.15
CA SER A 158 1.61 8.62 -23.48
C SER A 158 1.33 8.34 -22.00
N ILE A 159 0.66 7.21 -21.69
CA ILE A 159 0.39 6.79 -20.31
C ILE A 159 1.71 6.44 -19.61
N SER A 160 2.61 5.73 -20.27
CA SER A 160 3.91 5.35 -19.72
C SER A 160 4.74 6.58 -19.30
N GLN A 161 4.76 7.62 -20.11
CA GLN A 161 5.45 8.87 -19.78
C GLN A 161 4.83 9.52 -18.53
N THR A 162 3.50 9.60 -18.44
CA THR A 162 2.83 10.18 -17.27
C THR A 162 3.04 9.36 -15.99
N LEU A 163 3.11 8.04 -16.09
CA LEU A 163 3.42 7.17 -14.96
C LEU A 163 4.87 7.35 -14.48
N ASP A 164 5.82 7.52 -15.38
CA ASP A 164 7.21 7.81 -15.03
C ASP A 164 7.35 9.17 -14.33
N GLU A 165 6.70 10.20 -14.85
CA GLU A 165 6.65 11.52 -14.22
C GLU A 165 6.00 11.47 -12.83
N LEU A 166 4.93 10.70 -12.65
CA LEU A 166 4.28 10.49 -11.36
C LEU A 166 5.24 9.84 -10.35
N ASN A 167 5.98 8.81 -10.76
CA ASN A 167 6.97 8.13 -9.93
C ASN A 167 8.15 9.01 -9.54
N THR A 168 8.62 9.84 -10.45
CA THR A 168 9.83 10.65 -10.24
C THR A 168 9.54 11.96 -9.52
N ASN A 169 8.41 12.59 -9.79
CA ASN A 169 8.10 13.92 -9.29
C ASN A 169 7.18 13.89 -8.07
N VAL A 170 6.08 13.13 -8.13
CA VAL A 170 5.09 13.09 -7.04
C VAL A 170 5.49 12.07 -5.98
N TYR A 171 5.74 10.82 -6.37
CA TYR A 171 6.10 9.73 -5.45
C TYR A 171 7.61 9.60 -5.24
N SER A 172 8.33 10.73 -5.31
CA SER A 172 9.75 10.76 -5.00
C SER A 172 9.99 10.36 -3.54
N GLU A 173 11.14 9.78 -3.27
CA GLU A 173 11.54 9.40 -1.90
C GLU A 173 11.48 10.59 -0.95
N GLN A 174 11.84 11.79 -1.44
CA GLN A 174 11.80 13.02 -0.66
C GLN A 174 10.37 13.39 -0.25
N ASN A 175 9.40 13.29 -1.15
CA ASN A 175 8.01 13.64 -0.86
C ASN A 175 7.36 12.62 0.08
N ILE A 176 7.67 11.32 -0.09
CA ILE A 176 7.23 10.28 0.83
C ILE A 176 7.81 10.54 2.24
N LYS A 177 9.10 10.86 2.35
CA LYS A 177 9.72 11.22 3.64
C LYS A 177 9.10 12.45 4.28
N LYS A 178 8.74 13.47 3.47
CA LYS A 178 8.01 14.65 3.98
C LYS A 178 6.66 14.26 4.57
N LEU A 179 5.86 13.43 3.85
CA LEU A 179 4.57 12.96 4.36
C LEU A 179 4.75 12.20 5.67
N VAL A 180 5.66 11.21 5.72
CA VAL A 180 5.91 10.44 6.94
C VAL A 180 6.31 11.32 8.12
N SER A 181 7.21 12.29 7.90
CA SER A 181 7.61 13.24 8.95
C SER A 181 6.44 14.15 9.38
N HIS A 182 5.56 14.50 8.44
CA HIS A 182 4.36 15.26 8.77
C HIS A 182 3.39 14.45 9.64
N LEU A 183 3.11 13.20 9.26
CA LEU A 183 2.25 12.28 10.02
C LEU A 183 2.77 12.04 11.43
N LEU A 184 4.08 11.85 11.58
CA LEU A 184 4.71 11.53 12.87
C LEU A 184 4.99 12.74 13.76
N ARG A 185 4.76 13.97 13.30
CA ARG A 185 5.13 15.20 14.02
C ARG A 185 4.74 15.25 15.49
N ASN A 186 3.57 14.73 15.84
CA ASN A 186 3.08 14.73 17.22
C ASN A 186 3.61 13.55 18.03
N VAL A 187 3.84 12.41 17.40
CA VAL A 187 4.33 11.18 18.04
C VAL A 187 5.83 11.28 18.31
N GLU A 188 6.60 11.88 17.40
CA GLU A 188 8.05 12.09 17.53
C GLU A 188 8.45 12.97 18.75
N LYS A 189 7.54 13.80 19.26
CA LYS A 189 7.80 14.61 20.47
C LYS A 189 8.03 13.76 21.71
N GLU A 190 7.57 12.52 21.73
CA GLU A 190 7.78 11.60 22.86
C GLU A 190 9.14 10.88 22.80
N GLY A 191 9.86 11.01 21.70
CA GLY A 191 11.18 10.40 21.46
C GLY A 191 11.11 9.13 20.60
N GLU A 192 12.16 8.88 19.81
CA GLU A 192 12.22 7.80 18.81
C GLU A 192 12.02 6.39 19.38
N LYS A 193 12.41 6.16 20.64
CA LYS A 193 12.28 4.86 21.33
C LYS A 193 10.97 4.69 22.08
N SER A 194 10.10 5.70 22.07
CA SER A 194 8.79 5.60 22.72
C SER A 194 7.91 4.62 21.99
N VAL A 195 7.15 3.82 22.77
CA VAL A 195 6.20 2.84 22.22
C VAL A 195 4.95 3.57 21.73
N VAL A 196 4.60 3.35 20.48
CA VAL A 196 3.42 3.95 19.87
C VAL A 196 2.16 3.21 20.32
N LYS A 197 1.16 3.96 20.77
CA LYS A 197 -0.15 3.45 21.16
C LYS A 197 -1.15 3.57 20.01
N LEU A 198 -2.19 2.75 20.06
CA LEU A 198 -3.25 2.76 19.04
C LEU A 198 -3.91 4.14 18.91
N GLU A 199 -4.20 4.80 20.02
CA GLU A 199 -4.85 6.11 20.02
C GLU A 199 -3.99 7.18 19.32
N GLN A 200 -2.67 7.11 19.49
CA GLN A 200 -1.72 8.00 18.82
C GLN A 200 -1.70 7.75 17.31
N PHE A 201 -1.75 6.47 16.90
CA PHE A 201 -1.82 6.09 15.50
C PHE A 201 -3.14 6.53 14.87
N GLN A 202 -4.27 6.34 15.54
CA GLN A 202 -5.58 6.79 15.09
C GLN A 202 -5.65 8.31 14.93
N GLU A 203 -5.10 9.07 15.88
CA GLU A 203 -5.04 10.54 15.77
C GLU A 203 -4.15 10.99 14.60
N MET A 204 -3.07 10.26 14.32
CA MET A 204 -2.21 10.50 13.16
C MET A 204 -2.96 10.28 11.84
N CYS A 205 -3.78 9.23 11.76
CA CYS A 205 -4.54 8.87 10.56
C CYS A 205 -5.80 9.72 10.36
N LYS A 206 -6.28 10.42 11.38
CA LYS A 206 -7.57 11.12 11.40
C LYS A 206 -7.84 12.04 10.20
N ASN A 207 -6.79 12.67 9.67
CA ASN A 207 -6.88 13.61 8.55
C ASN A 207 -6.43 13.00 7.21
N TYR A 208 -6.06 11.72 7.20
CA TYR A 208 -5.48 11.08 6.03
C TYR A 208 -6.01 9.66 5.88
N ASP A 209 -6.57 9.35 4.73
CA ASP A 209 -6.88 7.97 4.38
C ASP A 209 -5.59 7.25 3.95
N LEU A 210 -5.03 6.46 4.86
CA LEU A 210 -3.85 5.63 4.60
C LEU A 210 -4.21 4.24 4.06
N SER A 211 -5.50 3.91 3.94
CA SER A 211 -5.98 2.59 3.54
C SER A 211 -6.13 2.42 2.03
N SER A 212 -6.10 3.51 1.27
CA SER A 212 -6.30 3.48 -0.17
C SER A 212 -5.18 4.21 -0.92
N TYR A 213 -4.99 3.82 -2.18
CA TYR A 213 -4.07 4.54 -3.08
C TYR A 213 -4.48 6.02 -3.26
N GLU A 214 -5.78 6.26 -3.41
CA GLU A 214 -6.32 7.61 -3.61
C GLU A 214 -6.06 8.50 -2.39
N GLY A 215 -6.28 7.97 -1.19
CA GLY A 215 -5.99 8.67 0.06
C GLY A 215 -4.50 8.96 0.23
N LEU A 216 -3.64 7.99 -0.05
CA LEU A 216 -2.18 8.15 0.03
C LEU A 216 -1.65 9.13 -1.02
N SER A 217 -2.15 9.09 -2.26
CA SER A 217 -1.79 10.05 -3.30
C SER A 217 -2.21 11.48 -2.91
N SER A 218 -3.43 11.64 -2.40
CA SER A 218 -3.93 12.91 -1.88
C SER A 218 -3.09 13.44 -0.71
N ALA A 219 -2.72 12.56 0.22
CA ALA A 219 -1.87 12.91 1.36
C ALA A 219 -0.49 13.41 0.91
N ILE A 220 0.16 12.74 -0.05
CA ILE A 220 1.44 13.18 -0.61
C ILE A 220 1.29 14.55 -1.26
N ASN A 221 0.26 14.74 -2.11
CA ASN A 221 0.02 16.01 -2.78
C ASN A 221 -0.24 17.17 -1.81
N SER A 222 -0.76 16.90 -0.61
CA SER A 222 -1.01 17.93 0.42
C SER A 222 0.24 18.46 1.10
N VAL A 223 1.39 17.75 1.00
CA VAL A 223 2.66 18.11 1.68
C VAL A 223 3.76 18.55 0.71
N ILE A 224 3.50 18.53 -0.62
CA ILE A 224 4.41 19.03 -1.65
C ILE A 224 4.27 20.54 -1.80
#